data_27765139dc6c735510f1bbd93a4314aa
#
_entry.id   27765139dc6c735510f1bbd93a4314aa
#
_cell.length_a   1.000
_cell.length_b   1.000
_cell.length_c   1.000
_cell.angle_alpha   90.00
_cell.angle_beta   90.00
_cell.angle_gamma   90.00
#
_symmetry.space_group_name_H-M   'P 1'
#
loop_
_entity.id
_entity.type
_entity.pdbx_description
1 polymer ?
#
loop_
_entity_poly.entity_id
_entity_poly.type
_entity_poly.pdbx_seq_one_letter_code
_entity_poly.pdbx_strand_id
1 'polypeptide(L)'
;KIYLKDKYESKLSIAYQGGLWVANIELISFLKASTQDQIVVLDMYSNPIKVNRIELLTKLEKTYHYVMDQWHIEWASLEKKR
;
A
#
# COMPACT_ATOMS: atom_id res chain seq x y z
N LYS A 1 -7.17 -16.24 11.37
CA LYS A 1 -6.93 -16.46 9.94
C LYS A 1 -7.45 -15.30 9.11
N ILE A 2 -8.77 -15.20 9.00
CA ILE A 2 -9.35 -14.10 8.24
C ILE A 2 -8.94 -12.78 8.85
N TYR A 3 -8.99 -12.68 10.16
CA TYR A 3 -8.68 -11.43 10.81
C TYR A 3 -7.18 -11.09 10.76
N LEU A 4 -6.32 -12.08 10.54
CA LEU A 4 -4.90 -11.77 10.31
C LEU A 4 -4.73 -10.98 9.03
N LYS A 5 -5.41 -11.41 7.98
CA LYS A 5 -5.40 -10.67 6.72
C LYS A 5 -5.97 -9.26 6.90
N ASP A 6 -7.11 -9.15 7.57
CA ASP A 6 -7.73 -7.84 7.82
C ASP A 6 -6.82 -6.93 8.62
N LYS A 7 -6.16 -7.49 9.62
CA LYS A 7 -5.24 -6.74 10.47
C LYS A 7 -4.15 -6.08 9.65
N TYR A 8 -3.53 -6.82 8.73
CA TYR A 8 -2.41 -6.27 7.97
C TYR A 8 -2.86 -5.45 6.78
N GLU A 9 -4.01 -5.78 6.19
CA GLU A 9 -4.53 -4.96 5.10
C GLU A 9 -4.86 -3.55 5.57
N SER A 10 -5.36 -3.41 6.79
CA SER A 10 -5.65 -2.08 7.32
C SER A 10 -4.39 -1.25 7.54
N LYS A 11 -3.26 -1.90 7.75
CA LYS A 11 -1.98 -1.20 7.92
C LYS A 11 -1.37 -0.73 6.61
N LEU A 12 -1.92 -1.16 5.48
CA LEU A 12 -1.43 -0.76 4.17
C LEU A 12 -1.93 0.61 3.74
N SER A 13 -2.81 1.22 4.53
CA SER A 13 -3.36 2.53 4.19
C SER A 13 -2.42 3.64 4.64
N ILE A 14 -2.19 4.62 3.77
CA ILE A 14 -1.39 5.79 4.10
C ILE A 14 -2.12 7.06 3.69
N ALA A 15 -1.81 8.17 4.34
CA ALA A 15 -2.34 9.48 4.00
C ALA A 15 -1.25 10.27 3.28
N TYR A 16 -1.61 10.88 2.14
CA TYR A 16 -0.66 11.64 1.36
C TYR A 16 -1.43 12.64 0.49
N GLN A 17 -1.02 13.90 0.52
CA GLN A 17 -1.59 14.97 -0.31
C GLN A 17 -3.11 15.07 -0.17
N GLY A 18 -3.62 14.88 1.03
CA GLY A 18 -5.05 15.02 1.29
C GLY A 18 -5.89 13.82 0.90
N GLY A 19 -5.28 12.73 0.47
CA GLY A 19 -5.98 11.51 0.12
C GLY A 19 -5.54 10.33 0.96
N LEU A 20 -6.35 9.29 0.94
CA LEU A 20 -6.01 8.02 1.58
C LEU A 20 -5.72 6.98 0.50
N TRP A 21 -4.60 6.31 0.63
CA TRP A 21 -4.09 5.40 -0.38
C TRP A 21 -3.83 4.03 0.22
N VAL A 22 -4.12 2.98 -0.54
CA VAL A 22 -3.84 1.62 -0.10
C VAL A 22 -2.61 1.12 -0.87
N ALA A 23 -1.60 0.67 -0.13
CA ALA A 23 -0.37 0.16 -0.72
C ALA A 23 -0.61 -1.25 -1.23
N ASN A 24 -1.23 -1.38 -2.40
CA ASN A 24 -1.46 -2.68 -3.02
C ASN A 24 -0.69 -2.79 -4.32
N ILE A 25 -0.58 -4.01 -4.82
CA ILE A 25 0.21 -4.29 -6.01
C ILE A 25 -0.35 -3.54 -7.22
N GLU A 26 -1.68 -3.44 -7.31
CA GLU A 26 -2.30 -2.80 -8.46
C GLU A 26 -1.91 -1.33 -8.56
N LEU A 27 -2.02 -0.59 -7.44
CA LEU A 27 -1.68 0.82 -7.44
C LEU A 27 -0.18 1.02 -7.64
N ILE A 28 0.64 0.20 -6.98
CA ILE A 28 2.09 0.29 -7.13
C ILE A 28 2.50 0.04 -8.58
N SER A 29 1.92 -0.99 -9.21
CA SER A 29 2.22 -1.31 -10.60
C SER A 29 1.79 -0.19 -11.54
N PHE A 30 0.61 0.40 -11.28
CA PHE A 30 0.13 1.52 -12.09
C PHE A 30 1.11 2.69 -12.02
N LEU A 31 1.57 3.02 -10.82
CA LEU A 31 2.49 4.15 -10.65
C LEU A 31 3.84 3.87 -11.29
N LYS A 32 4.31 2.62 -11.23
CA LYS A 32 5.56 2.26 -11.88
C LYS A 32 5.48 2.34 -13.39
N ALA A 33 4.33 1.98 -13.94
CA ALA A 33 4.14 2.00 -15.40
C ALA A 33 3.93 3.40 -15.94
N SER A 34 3.53 4.35 -15.10
CA SER A 34 3.30 5.73 -15.54
C SER A 34 4.62 6.42 -15.78
N THR A 35 4.62 7.38 -16.72
CA THR A 35 5.82 8.09 -17.09
C THR A 35 5.80 9.56 -16.69
N GLN A 36 4.66 10.08 -16.27
CA GLN A 36 4.53 11.48 -15.88
C GLN A 36 4.91 11.68 -14.44
N ASP A 37 5.57 12.80 -14.14
CA ASP A 37 5.98 13.10 -12.77
C ASP A 37 4.78 13.45 -11.90
N GLN A 38 3.82 14.20 -12.45
CA GLN A 38 2.61 14.61 -11.73
C GLN A 38 1.43 13.95 -12.41
N ILE A 39 0.62 13.23 -11.65
CA ILE A 39 -0.55 12.56 -12.21
C ILE A 39 -1.73 12.71 -11.26
N VAL A 40 -2.93 12.58 -11.82
CA VAL A 40 -4.16 12.58 -11.01
C VAL A 40 -4.58 11.14 -10.84
N VAL A 41 -4.76 10.72 -9.58
CA VAL A 41 -5.13 9.36 -9.25
C VAL A 41 -6.30 9.40 -8.28
N LEU A 42 -7.20 8.45 -8.39
CA LEU A 42 -8.30 8.35 -7.44
C LEU A 42 -7.80 7.68 -6.16
N ASP A 43 -8.09 8.32 -5.02
CA ASP A 43 -7.73 7.71 -3.75
C ASP A 43 -8.77 6.64 -3.37
N MET A 44 -8.67 6.08 -2.16
CA MET A 44 -9.57 4.98 -1.80
C MET A 44 -11.02 5.41 -1.68
N TYR A 45 -11.30 6.72 -1.65
CA TYR A 45 -12.65 7.24 -1.63
C TYR A 45 -13.05 7.82 -2.98
N SER A 46 -12.29 7.49 -4.03
CA SER A 46 -12.56 7.92 -5.41
C SER A 46 -12.46 9.42 -5.61
N ASN A 47 -11.64 10.09 -4.80
CA ASN A 47 -11.37 11.51 -5.00
C ASN A 47 -10.19 11.66 -5.96
N PRO A 48 -10.32 12.52 -7.00
CA PRO A 48 -9.21 12.72 -7.94
C PRO A 48 -8.19 13.68 -7.33
N ILE A 49 -7.02 13.16 -7.03
CA ILE A 49 -5.97 13.94 -6.36
C ILE A 49 -4.72 13.93 -7.19
N LYS A 50 -4.15 15.12 -7.37
CA LYS A 50 -2.90 15.25 -8.11
C LYS A 50 -1.75 14.96 -7.17
N VAL A 51 -0.88 14.03 -7.56
CA VAL A 51 0.20 13.58 -6.71
C VAL A 51 1.51 13.57 -7.48
N ASN A 52 2.61 13.66 -6.75
CA ASN A 52 3.92 13.39 -7.31
C ASN A 52 4.08 11.88 -7.38
N ARG A 53 4.20 11.35 -8.60
CA ARG A 53 4.21 9.91 -8.84
C ARG A 53 5.32 9.20 -8.05
N ILE A 54 6.54 9.74 -8.12
CA ILE A 54 7.68 9.07 -7.48
C ILE A 54 7.55 9.11 -5.96
N GLU A 55 7.11 10.23 -5.41
CA GLU A 55 6.93 10.34 -3.95
C GLU A 55 5.89 9.36 -3.45
N LEU A 56 4.74 9.32 -4.12
CA LEU A 56 3.68 8.40 -3.70
C LEU A 56 4.14 6.95 -3.85
N LEU A 57 4.78 6.65 -4.98
CA LEU A 57 5.27 5.29 -5.23
C LEU A 57 6.26 4.87 -4.15
N THR A 58 7.19 5.73 -3.80
CA THR A 58 8.19 5.43 -2.78
C THR A 58 7.51 5.13 -1.43
N LYS A 59 6.54 5.96 -1.05
CA LYS A 59 5.82 5.75 0.20
C LYS A 59 5.03 4.46 0.20
N LEU A 60 4.37 4.16 -0.91
CA LEU A 60 3.58 2.94 -1.03
C LEU A 60 4.45 1.70 -0.98
N GLU A 61 5.57 1.71 -1.70
CA GLU A 61 6.46 0.56 -1.68
C GLU A 61 7.06 0.32 -0.30
N LYS A 62 7.46 1.39 0.36
CA LYS A 62 8.02 1.27 1.70
C LYS A 62 7.00 0.68 2.67
N THR A 63 5.77 1.19 2.63
CA THR A 63 4.70 0.69 3.48
C THR A 63 4.38 -0.76 3.15
N TYR A 64 4.27 -1.08 1.87
CA TYR A 64 3.95 -2.43 1.43
C TYR A 64 4.98 -3.43 1.96
N HIS A 65 6.27 -3.14 1.75
CA HIS A 65 7.30 -4.08 2.16
C HIS A 65 7.36 -4.22 3.69
N TYR A 66 7.23 -3.12 4.41
CA TYR A 66 7.24 -3.18 5.87
C TYR A 66 6.08 -4.04 6.39
N VAL A 67 4.88 -3.81 5.89
CA VAL A 67 3.70 -4.53 6.36
C VAL A 67 3.77 -5.99 5.97
N MET A 68 4.19 -6.28 4.75
CA MET A 68 4.29 -7.67 4.30
C MET A 68 5.34 -8.43 5.09
N ASP A 69 6.46 -7.79 5.45
CA ASP A 69 7.46 -8.44 6.28
C ASP A 69 6.90 -8.79 7.65
N GLN A 70 6.14 -7.89 8.25
CA GLN A 70 5.52 -8.14 9.55
C GLN A 70 4.50 -9.27 9.45
N TRP A 71 3.71 -9.25 8.40
CA TRP A 71 2.72 -10.29 8.16
C TRP A 71 3.40 -11.66 8.02
N HIS A 72 4.47 -11.71 7.23
CA HIS A 72 5.20 -12.96 7.02
C HIS A 72 5.79 -13.50 8.32
N ILE A 73 6.35 -12.62 9.14
CA ILE A 73 6.93 -13.04 10.42
C ILE A 73 5.87 -13.65 11.32
N GLU A 74 4.71 -13.02 11.40
CA GLU A 74 3.64 -13.54 12.24
C GLU A 74 3.07 -14.84 11.67
N TRP A 75 2.90 -14.92 10.37
CA TRP A 75 2.42 -16.13 9.71
C TRP A 75 3.38 -17.29 9.93
N ALA A 76 4.69 -17.06 9.78
CA ALA A 76 5.69 -18.10 10.00
C ALA A 76 5.69 -18.58 11.45
N SER A 77 5.47 -17.65 12.39
CA SER A 77 5.39 -18.00 13.80
C SER A 77 4.19 -18.91 14.07
N LEU A 78 3.04 -18.62 13.44
CA LEU A 78 1.87 -19.45 13.60
C LEU A 78 2.07 -20.84 13.00
N GLU A 79 2.75 -20.92 11.87
CA GLU A 79 3.05 -22.21 11.24
C GLU A 79 3.90 -23.08 12.15
N LYS A 80 4.86 -22.48 12.83
CA LYS A 80 5.75 -23.25 13.72
C LYS A 80 5.04 -23.79 14.93
N LYS A 81 3.93 -23.20 15.32
CA LYS A 81 3.18 -23.65 16.49
C LYS A 81 2.31 -24.85 16.22
N ARG A 82 2.20 -25.27 15.00
CA ARG A 82 1.46 -26.49 14.67
C ARG A 82 2.28 -27.76 14.90
#